data_7a5a3bdab4779a214289d5a31bb07be2
#
_entry.id   7a5a3bdab4779a214289d5a31bb07be2
#
_cell.length_a   1.000
_cell.length_b   1.000
_cell.length_c   1.000
_cell.angle_alpha   90.00
_cell.angle_beta   90.00
_cell.angle_gamma   90.00
#
_symmetry.space_group_name_H-M   'P 1'
#
loop_
_entity.id
_entity.type
_entity.pdbx_description
1 polymer ?
#
loop_
_entity_poly.entity_id
_entity_poly.type
_entity_poly.pdbx_seq_one_letter_code
_entity_poly.pdbx_strand_id
1 'polypeptide(L)'
;MITRRNLLVTAACVCTGLALVRVHAAEPSARSFVEAIYASYAGKNSKGVSLDSNAAIRRYFEPSLAALIIKDRREARGEVGKLGSDPFIDAQDWEIDNVEVAVRDTGSDKASATVSFKNLGEQQTLVLALVKLKAGWRIADITWDRDGTVRGLLTKK
;
A
#
# COMPACT_ATOMS: atom_id res chain seq x y z
N MET A 1 71.28 49.80 8.56
CA MET A 1 70.59 49.51 7.30
C MET A 1 69.84 48.19 7.48
N ILE A 2 68.52 48.25 7.70
CA ILE A 2 67.68 47.08 8.08
C ILE A 2 66.69 46.85 6.92
N THR A 3 66.85 45.75 6.21
CA THR A 3 66.02 45.37 5.11
C THR A 3 64.83 44.52 5.61
N ARG A 4 63.60 45.05 5.49
CA ARG A 4 62.37 44.34 5.81
C ARG A 4 61.96 43.41 4.64
N ARG A 5 61.91 42.11 4.88
CA ARG A 5 61.33 41.11 3.96
C ARG A 5 59.88 40.91 4.29
N ASN A 6 58.98 41.29 3.38
CA ASN A 6 57.57 41.05 3.47
C ASN A 6 57.28 39.56 3.19
N LEU A 7 56.64 38.90 4.12
CA LEU A 7 56.14 37.52 3.98
C LEU A 7 54.68 37.60 3.57
N LEU A 8 54.37 37.27 2.32
CA LEU A 8 53.00 37.10 1.81
C LEU A 8 52.51 35.74 2.22
N VAL A 9 51.53 35.68 3.13
CA VAL A 9 50.80 34.44 3.48
C VAL A 9 49.59 34.36 2.55
N THR A 10 49.63 33.41 1.61
CA THR A 10 48.53 33.09 0.73
C THR A 10 47.61 32.06 1.44
N ALA A 11 46.44 32.54 1.91
CA ALA A 11 45.41 31.63 2.47
C ALA A 11 44.68 30.91 1.34
N ALA A 12 44.91 29.62 1.18
CA ALA A 12 44.14 28.77 0.28
C ALA A 12 42.83 28.37 0.97
N CYS A 13 41.74 28.92 0.48
CA CYS A 13 40.38 28.55 0.92
C CYS A 13 39.97 27.23 0.25
N VAL A 14 40.05 26.11 0.96
CA VAL A 14 39.57 24.83 0.51
C VAL A 14 38.06 24.78 0.74
N CYS A 15 37.28 25.03 -0.33
CA CYS A 15 35.84 24.81 -0.32
C CYS A 15 35.56 23.30 -0.47
N THR A 16 35.39 22.61 0.65
CA THR A 16 34.90 21.24 0.66
C THR A 16 33.41 21.25 0.30
N GLY A 17 33.08 20.98 -0.97
CA GLY A 17 31.71 20.79 -1.41
C GLY A 17 31.13 19.51 -0.81
N LEU A 18 30.22 19.63 0.18
CA LEU A 18 29.38 18.51 0.63
C LEU A 18 28.41 18.18 -0.52
N ALA A 19 28.69 17.10 -1.25
CA ALA A 19 27.73 16.49 -2.16
C ALA A 19 26.62 15.88 -1.32
N LEU A 20 25.45 16.51 -1.31
CA LEU A 20 24.22 15.92 -0.75
C LEU A 20 23.84 14.71 -1.60
N VAL A 21 24.23 13.52 -1.15
CA VAL A 21 23.73 12.25 -1.70
C VAL A 21 22.25 12.19 -1.35
N ARG A 22 21.38 12.46 -2.34
CA ARG A 22 19.96 12.18 -2.21
C ARG A 22 19.79 10.66 -2.18
N VAL A 23 19.60 10.10 -0.99
CA VAL A 23 19.13 8.73 -0.83
C VAL A 23 17.70 8.71 -1.38
N HIS A 24 17.54 8.25 -2.62
CA HIS A 24 16.23 7.91 -3.14
C HIS A 24 15.79 6.66 -2.34
N ALA A 25 14.81 6.80 -1.47
CA ALA A 25 14.13 5.65 -0.91
C ALA A 25 13.59 4.83 -2.10
N ALA A 26 14.00 3.56 -2.19
CA ALA A 26 13.49 2.67 -3.22
C ALA A 26 11.96 2.63 -3.13
N GLU A 27 11.28 2.77 -4.27
CA GLU A 27 9.82 2.65 -4.30
C GLU A 27 9.39 1.29 -3.73
N PRO A 28 8.33 1.25 -2.91
CA PRO A 28 7.83 0.00 -2.37
C PRO A 28 7.55 -1.02 -3.48
N SER A 29 7.99 -2.26 -3.28
CA SER A 29 7.65 -3.36 -4.17
C SER A 29 6.17 -3.76 -4.02
N ALA A 30 5.62 -4.51 -4.99
CA ALA A 30 4.27 -5.09 -4.86
C ALA A 30 4.13 -5.91 -3.57
N ARG A 31 5.17 -6.69 -3.22
CA ARG A 31 5.23 -7.48 -1.99
C ARG A 31 5.14 -6.58 -0.75
N SER A 32 6.02 -5.59 -0.62
CA SER A 32 6.03 -4.71 0.56
C SER A 32 4.75 -3.88 0.69
N PHE A 33 4.10 -3.53 -0.43
CA PHE A 33 2.79 -2.88 -0.41
C PHE A 33 1.71 -3.79 0.21
N VAL A 34 1.66 -5.07 -0.19
CA VAL A 34 0.70 -6.04 0.35
C VAL A 34 1.01 -6.37 1.81
N GLU A 35 2.28 -6.64 2.14
CA GLU A 35 2.70 -6.92 3.52
C GLU A 35 2.35 -5.78 4.48
N ALA A 36 2.47 -4.52 4.05
CA ALA A 36 2.07 -3.35 4.84
C ALA A 36 0.56 -3.30 5.12
N ILE A 37 -0.29 -3.77 4.18
CA ILE A 37 -1.73 -3.91 4.40
C ILE A 37 -1.98 -4.89 5.54
N TYR A 38 -1.46 -6.12 5.44
CA TYR A 38 -1.74 -7.17 6.42
C TYR A 38 -1.05 -6.94 7.76
N ALA A 39 0.05 -6.19 7.81
CA ALA A 39 0.66 -5.75 9.07
C ALA A 39 -0.32 -4.90 9.93
N SER A 40 -1.31 -4.24 9.31
CA SER A 40 -2.33 -3.46 10.01
C SER A 40 -3.34 -4.33 10.77
N TYR A 41 -3.41 -5.62 10.46
CA TYR A 41 -4.30 -6.60 11.12
C TYR A 41 -3.57 -7.47 12.14
N ALA A 42 -2.25 -7.36 12.25
CA ALA A 42 -1.45 -8.16 13.18
C ALA A 42 -1.59 -7.69 14.62
N GLY A 43 -1.70 -8.65 15.55
CA GLY A 43 -1.68 -8.42 17.00
C GLY A 43 -3.03 -8.09 17.63
N LYS A 44 -3.08 -8.25 18.95
CA LYS A 44 -4.24 -7.89 19.77
C LYS A 44 -4.46 -6.38 19.68
N ASN A 45 -5.70 -5.96 19.44
CA ASN A 45 -6.11 -4.57 19.26
C ASN A 45 -5.64 -3.90 17.95
N SER A 46 -5.28 -4.69 16.94
CA SER A 46 -5.05 -4.16 15.59
C SER A 46 -6.32 -3.44 15.08
N LYS A 47 -6.13 -2.35 14.32
CA LYS A 47 -7.25 -1.55 13.80
C LYS A 47 -7.62 -1.89 12.37
N GLY A 48 -6.87 -2.79 11.72
CA GLY A 48 -7.00 -3.06 10.31
C GLY A 48 -6.71 -1.83 9.44
N VAL A 49 -7.12 -1.91 8.18
CA VAL A 49 -7.03 -0.79 7.24
C VAL A 49 -8.32 0.04 7.31
N SER A 50 -8.22 1.30 7.75
CA SER A 50 -9.37 2.19 7.67
C SER A 50 -9.60 2.63 6.21
N LEU A 51 -10.86 2.48 5.75
CA LEU A 51 -11.36 2.99 4.47
C LEU A 51 -12.37 4.13 4.66
N ASP A 52 -12.32 4.87 5.76
CA ASP A 52 -13.33 5.85 6.18
C ASP A 52 -13.40 7.10 5.31
N SER A 53 -12.38 7.37 4.50
CA SER A 53 -12.36 8.53 3.62
C SER A 53 -12.09 8.15 2.17
N ASN A 54 -12.54 9.02 1.25
CA ASN A 54 -12.22 8.86 -0.18
C ASN A 54 -10.71 8.86 -0.45
N ALA A 55 -9.94 9.59 0.37
CA ALA A 55 -8.48 9.62 0.26
C ALA A 55 -7.87 8.28 0.69
N ALA A 56 -8.37 7.67 1.77
CA ALA A 56 -7.96 6.34 2.22
C ALA A 56 -8.26 5.27 1.17
N ILE A 57 -9.46 5.27 0.59
CA ILE A 57 -9.84 4.35 -0.48
C ILE A 57 -8.89 4.49 -1.69
N ARG A 58 -8.61 5.71 -2.15
CA ARG A 58 -7.70 5.97 -3.28
C ARG A 58 -6.24 5.63 -2.99
N ARG A 59 -5.86 5.51 -1.73
CA ARG A 59 -4.52 5.09 -1.33
C ARG A 59 -4.26 3.62 -1.64
N TYR A 60 -5.27 2.78 -1.52
CA TYR A 60 -5.13 1.33 -1.68
C TYR A 60 -5.63 0.83 -3.04
N PHE A 61 -6.69 1.42 -3.57
CA PHE A 61 -7.36 0.95 -4.79
C PHE A 61 -7.02 1.82 -6.00
N GLU A 62 -6.96 1.20 -7.16
CA GLU A 62 -6.80 1.91 -8.42
C GLU A 62 -8.05 2.76 -8.73
N PRO A 63 -7.95 3.82 -9.58
CA PRO A 63 -9.00 4.83 -9.69
C PRO A 63 -10.39 4.29 -10.01
N SER A 64 -10.51 3.26 -10.88
CA SER A 64 -11.82 2.74 -11.28
C SER A 64 -12.48 1.91 -10.18
N LEU A 65 -11.72 1.08 -9.45
CA LEU A 65 -12.24 0.34 -8.30
C LEU A 65 -12.53 1.27 -7.13
N ALA A 66 -11.66 2.24 -6.87
CA ALA A 66 -11.90 3.26 -5.86
C ALA A 66 -13.21 4.03 -6.10
N ALA A 67 -13.51 4.36 -7.37
CA ALA A 67 -14.76 5.02 -7.74
C ALA A 67 -16.00 4.16 -7.43
N LEU A 68 -15.94 2.85 -7.66
CA LEU A 68 -17.02 1.91 -7.32
C LEU A 68 -17.25 1.84 -5.80
N ILE A 69 -16.19 1.71 -5.00
CA ILE A 69 -16.27 1.67 -3.53
C ILE A 69 -16.85 3.00 -2.98
N ILE A 70 -16.37 4.13 -3.49
CA ILE A 70 -16.86 5.45 -3.07
C ILE A 70 -18.34 5.62 -3.45
N LYS A 71 -18.75 5.15 -4.63
CA LYS A 71 -20.14 5.17 -5.07
C LYS A 71 -21.02 4.34 -4.16
N ASP A 72 -20.62 3.11 -3.86
CA ASP A 72 -21.34 2.19 -2.96
C ASP A 72 -21.56 2.83 -1.57
N ARG A 73 -20.52 3.39 -0.95
CA ARG A 73 -20.62 4.09 0.33
C ARG A 73 -21.58 5.29 0.27
N ARG A 74 -21.55 6.06 -0.81
CA ARG A 74 -22.44 7.20 -0.99
C ARG A 74 -23.90 6.76 -1.14
N GLU A 75 -24.14 5.68 -1.87
CA GLU A 75 -25.48 5.14 -2.10
C GLU A 75 -26.06 4.48 -0.85
N ALA A 76 -25.21 3.91 0.00
CA ALA A 76 -25.56 3.35 1.30
C ALA A 76 -26.07 4.41 2.31
N ARG A 77 -25.74 5.70 2.16
CA ARG A 77 -26.22 6.83 3.00
C ARG A 77 -26.03 6.64 4.50
N GLY A 78 -24.96 5.95 4.89
CA GLY A 78 -24.65 5.63 6.30
C GLY A 78 -25.10 4.25 6.74
N GLU A 79 -25.86 3.54 5.92
CA GLU A 79 -26.17 2.13 6.07
C GLU A 79 -25.06 1.24 5.50
N VAL A 80 -25.22 -0.08 5.61
CA VAL A 80 -24.31 -1.05 5.02
C VAL A 80 -24.52 -1.08 3.50
N GLY A 81 -23.45 -0.80 2.72
CA GLY A 81 -23.46 -0.91 1.26
C GLY A 81 -23.35 -2.36 0.78
N LYS A 82 -23.17 -2.53 -0.54
CA LYS A 82 -22.89 -3.85 -1.12
C LYS A 82 -21.60 -4.44 -0.56
N LEU A 83 -20.57 -3.60 -0.37
CA LEU A 83 -19.34 -3.98 0.32
C LEU A 83 -19.59 -3.91 1.85
N GLY A 84 -20.21 -4.95 2.38
CA GLY A 84 -20.63 -5.03 3.78
C GLY A 84 -19.53 -5.49 4.75
N SER A 85 -18.35 -5.88 4.27
CA SER A 85 -17.21 -6.35 5.04
C SER A 85 -15.91 -5.65 4.64
N ASP A 86 -14.87 -5.85 5.43
CA ASP A 86 -13.52 -5.40 5.07
C ASP A 86 -13.01 -6.22 3.88
N PRO A 87 -12.71 -5.60 2.73
CA PRO A 87 -12.34 -6.33 1.52
C PRO A 87 -10.99 -7.06 1.61
N PHE A 88 -10.11 -6.66 2.53
CA PHE A 88 -8.79 -7.25 2.69
C PHE A 88 -8.81 -8.57 3.45
N ILE A 89 -9.87 -8.85 4.18
CA ILE A 89 -9.99 -10.06 5.02
C ILE A 89 -11.32 -10.79 4.82
N ASP A 90 -12.23 -10.22 4.02
CA ASP A 90 -13.59 -10.74 3.77
C ASP A 90 -14.38 -11.02 5.05
N ALA A 91 -14.23 -10.15 6.05
CA ALA A 91 -14.87 -10.30 7.36
C ALA A 91 -15.14 -8.94 8.01
N GLN A 92 -16.02 -8.93 9.03
CA GLN A 92 -16.28 -7.76 9.87
C GLN A 92 -15.45 -7.80 11.15
N ASP A 93 -15.21 -9.00 11.68
CA ASP A 93 -14.39 -9.24 12.86
C ASP A 93 -13.14 -10.05 12.48
N TRP A 94 -12.04 -9.84 13.20
CA TRP A 94 -10.81 -10.56 12.90
C TRP A 94 -9.94 -10.85 14.12
N GLU A 95 -9.27 -11.98 14.03
CA GLU A 95 -8.07 -12.35 14.77
C GLU A 95 -7.14 -13.05 13.77
N ILE A 96 -6.23 -12.27 13.18
CA ILE A 96 -5.41 -12.72 12.04
C ILE A 96 -4.10 -13.32 12.52
N ASP A 97 -3.84 -14.55 12.07
CA ASP A 97 -2.61 -15.31 12.31
C ASP A 97 -2.03 -15.87 11.00
N ASN A 98 -0.74 -16.20 11.03
CA ASN A 98 -0.03 -16.95 9.98
C ASN A 98 -0.20 -16.34 8.57
N VAL A 99 0.02 -15.03 8.45
CA VAL A 99 -0.06 -14.35 7.16
C VAL A 99 1.10 -14.75 6.26
N GLU A 100 0.79 -15.28 5.09
CA GLU A 100 1.73 -15.60 4.03
C GLU A 100 1.39 -14.79 2.78
N VAL A 101 2.38 -14.17 2.16
CA VAL A 101 2.22 -13.37 0.94
C VAL A 101 3.10 -13.93 -0.16
N ALA A 102 2.49 -14.40 -1.24
CA ALA A 102 3.16 -14.83 -2.46
C ALA A 102 2.84 -13.86 -3.59
N VAL A 103 3.86 -13.21 -4.17
CA VAL A 103 3.69 -12.24 -5.27
C VAL A 103 4.31 -12.78 -6.53
N ARG A 104 3.58 -12.63 -7.64
CA ARG A 104 4.00 -12.99 -9.00
C ARG A 104 3.76 -11.81 -9.92
N ASP A 105 4.77 -11.40 -10.67
CA ASP A 105 4.61 -10.40 -11.73
C ASP A 105 3.77 -10.99 -12.87
N THR A 106 2.83 -10.19 -13.37
CA THR A 106 1.93 -10.56 -14.48
C THR A 106 2.07 -9.61 -15.68
N GLY A 107 2.99 -8.66 -15.59
CA GLY A 107 3.35 -7.68 -16.61
C GLY A 107 4.30 -6.64 -16.02
N SER A 108 4.78 -5.70 -16.83
CA SER A 108 5.73 -4.65 -16.40
C SER A 108 5.21 -3.82 -15.21
N ASP A 109 3.91 -3.53 -15.20
CA ASP A 109 3.24 -2.71 -14.20
C ASP A 109 2.08 -3.44 -13.53
N LYS A 110 2.11 -4.77 -13.53
CA LYS A 110 1.06 -5.63 -12.98
C LYS A 110 1.66 -6.77 -12.18
N ALA A 111 1.01 -7.11 -11.08
CA ALA A 111 1.34 -8.27 -10.29
C ALA A 111 0.06 -8.93 -9.73
N SER A 112 0.18 -10.16 -9.32
CA SER A 112 -0.84 -10.88 -8.56
C SER A 112 -0.23 -11.27 -7.22
N ALA A 113 -0.90 -10.95 -6.13
CA ALA A 113 -0.53 -11.40 -4.80
C ALA A 113 -1.57 -12.39 -4.28
N THR A 114 -1.12 -13.60 -3.93
CA THR A 114 -1.91 -14.54 -3.15
C THR A 114 -1.58 -14.33 -1.69
N VAL A 115 -2.58 -14.09 -0.87
CA VAL A 115 -2.43 -13.91 0.57
C VAL A 115 -3.23 -14.99 1.27
N SER A 116 -2.56 -15.76 2.10
CA SER A 116 -3.16 -16.80 2.94
C SER A 116 -2.96 -16.44 4.40
N PHE A 117 -3.99 -16.63 5.22
CA PHE A 117 -3.95 -16.37 6.65
C PHE A 117 -5.03 -17.17 7.37
N LYS A 118 -4.96 -17.25 8.69
CA LYS A 118 -6.08 -17.70 9.51
C LYS A 118 -6.80 -16.51 10.07
N ASN A 119 -8.13 -16.51 9.98
CA ASN A 119 -8.99 -15.56 10.67
C ASN A 119 -9.89 -16.29 11.63
N LEU A 120 -9.81 -15.97 12.93
CA LEU A 120 -10.55 -16.67 13.99
C LEU A 120 -10.39 -18.20 13.93
N GLY A 121 -9.18 -18.66 13.54
CA GLY A 121 -8.84 -20.07 13.37
C GLY A 121 -9.17 -20.67 12.00
N GLU A 122 -9.99 -20.02 11.18
CA GLU A 122 -10.38 -20.48 9.85
C GLU A 122 -9.38 -20.05 8.77
N GLN A 123 -8.98 -20.97 7.88
CA GLN A 123 -8.07 -20.67 6.79
C GLN A 123 -8.78 -19.83 5.73
N GLN A 124 -8.16 -18.73 5.34
CA GLN A 124 -8.60 -17.83 4.28
C GLN A 124 -7.52 -17.68 3.22
N THR A 125 -7.95 -17.50 1.97
CA THR A 125 -7.04 -17.19 0.86
C THR A 125 -7.69 -16.14 -0.03
N LEU A 126 -6.96 -15.07 -0.31
CA LEU A 126 -7.39 -14.00 -1.20
C LEU A 126 -6.36 -13.81 -2.31
N VAL A 127 -6.83 -13.38 -3.48
CA VAL A 127 -5.96 -12.99 -4.58
C VAL A 127 -6.17 -11.52 -4.90
N LEU A 128 -5.10 -10.73 -4.75
CA LEU A 128 -5.08 -9.31 -5.07
C LEU A 128 -4.47 -9.11 -6.46
N ALA A 129 -5.26 -8.60 -7.40
CA ALA A 129 -4.73 -8.08 -8.65
C ALA A 129 -4.15 -6.69 -8.41
N LEU A 130 -2.88 -6.48 -8.75
CA LEU A 130 -2.14 -5.26 -8.49
C LEU A 130 -1.75 -4.55 -9.77
N VAL A 131 -1.75 -3.23 -9.74
CA VAL A 131 -1.26 -2.35 -10.81
C VAL A 131 -0.33 -1.29 -10.24
N LYS A 132 0.78 -1.04 -10.91
CA LYS A 132 1.71 0.03 -10.57
C LYS A 132 1.31 1.31 -11.29
N LEU A 133 0.97 2.33 -10.53
CA LEU A 133 0.70 3.68 -11.01
C LEU A 133 1.88 4.60 -10.69
N LYS A 134 1.87 5.83 -11.20
CA LYS A 134 2.89 6.84 -10.88
C LYS A 134 3.05 7.09 -9.37
N ALA A 135 1.99 6.92 -8.61
CA ALA A 135 1.96 7.08 -7.14
C ALA A 135 2.18 5.76 -6.37
N GLY A 136 2.74 4.72 -7.03
CA GLY A 136 3.02 3.40 -6.44
C GLY A 136 1.94 2.35 -6.73
N TRP A 137 2.05 1.20 -6.07
CA TRP A 137 1.14 0.07 -6.26
C TRP A 137 -0.27 0.35 -5.76
N ARG A 138 -1.25 -0.20 -6.49
CA ARG A 138 -2.68 -0.14 -6.15
C ARG A 138 -3.33 -1.49 -6.43
N ILE A 139 -4.42 -1.77 -5.74
CA ILE A 139 -5.25 -2.95 -5.95
C ILE A 139 -6.25 -2.65 -7.07
N ALA A 140 -6.20 -3.45 -8.13
CA ALA A 140 -7.13 -3.38 -9.25
C ALA A 140 -8.40 -4.23 -9.00
N ASP A 141 -8.28 -5.33 -8.27
CA ASP A 141 -9.39 -6.14 -7.78
C ASP A 141 -8.94 -7.07 -6.64
N ILE A 142 -9.86 -7.58 -5.86
CA ILE A 142 -9.64 -8.63 -4.87
C ILE A 142 -10.61 -9.76 -5.20
N THR A 143 -10.09 -10.98 -5.29
CA THR A 143 -10.87 -12.21 -5.43
C THR A 143 -10.91 -12.90 -4.06
N TRP A 144 -12.10 -13.18 -3.58
CA TRP A 144 -12.37 -14.00 -2.40
C TRP A 144 -12.64 -15.44 -2.80
N ASP A 145 -12.35 -16.36 -1.90
CA ASP A 145 -12.42 -17.79 -2.20
C ASP A 145 -13.86 -18.29 -2.54
N ARG A 146 -14.88 -17.64 -1.95
CA ARG A 146 -16.28 -18.09 -2.06
C ARG A 146 -17.19 -17.16 -2.86
N ASP A 147 -16.90 -15.87 -2.90
CA ASP A 147 -17.91 -14.85 -3.27
C ASP A 147 -17.58 -14.05 -4.53
N GLY A 148 -16.60 -14.48 -5.29
CA GLY A 148 -16.19 -13.78 -6.50
C GLY A 148 -15.22 -12.64 -6.23
N THR A 149 -15.45 -11.47 -6.83
CA THR A 149 -14.53 -10.33 -6.69
C THR A 149 -15.22 -9.08 -6.16
N VAL A 150 -14.43 -8.18 -5.55
CA VAL A 150 -14.92 -6.87 -5.08
C VAL A 150 -15.59 -6.12 -6.23
N ARG A 151 -14.95 -6.10 -7.39
CA ARG A 151 -15.49 -5.44 -8.58
C ARG A 151 -16.79 -6.11 -9.05
N GLY A 152 -16.81 -7.43 -9.08
CA GLY A 152 -18.00 -8.20 -9.43
C GLY A 152 -19.18 -7.90 -8.51
N LEU A 153 -18.95 -7.87 -7.19
CA LEU A 153 -19.95 -7.52 -6.19
C LEU A 153 -20.51 -6.11 -6.42
N LEU A 154 -19.65 -5.11 -6.59
CA LEU A 154 -20.03 -3.71 -6.71
C LEU A 154 -20.74 -3.38 -8.05
N THR A 155 -20.57 -4.20 -9.07
CA THR A 155 -21.19 -4.02 -10.39
C THR A 155 -22.47 -4.83 -10.61
N LYS A 156 -22.80 -5.78 -9.72
CA LYS A 156 -24.09 -6.48 -9.77
C LYS A 156 -25.26 -5.47 -9.71
N LYS A 157 -26.22 -5.66 -10.57
CA LYS A 157 -27.48 -4.90 -10.59
C LYS A 157 -28.40 -5.38 -9.48
#